data_f8928a714911b11027f2698e636bccab
#
_entry.id   f8928a714911b11027f2698e636bccab
#
_cell.length_a   1.000
_cell.length_b   1.000
_cell.length_c   1.000
_cell.angle_alpha   90.00
_cell.angle_beta   90.00
_cell.angle_gamma   90.00
#
_symmetry.space_group_name_H-M   'P 1'
#
loop_
_entity.id
_entity.type
_entity.pdbx_description
1 polymer ?
#
loop_
_entity_poly.entity_id
_entity_poly.type
_entity_poly.pdbx_seq_one_letter_code
_entity_poly.pdbx_strand_id
1 'polypeptide(L)'
;MAGQLQDKVALITGAGRGIGVGIANVLVERGAAVAVCDLDGAAAQATADAINVAGGKAIGGAVDVTDPDSLDHFAGQTISELGGIDICVPNAGVIGGRGFNDRIDFTKEDWDITFAVNVQGMTNTTDAVKEHMKDRESGKIVIIASHGGRKPRGVGDKGRGNAQHPYLVSKAAAIQYTHLLAMELGGYNINVNAVCPGRLWTAMWEAIALNHKELNPAYAEMTPYEIFIDQIKATMPLGREQTPEDIGKCVAFLSSGDAAEITGQAINVNGGAAFD
;
A
#
# COMPACT_ATOMS: atom_id res chain seq x y z
N MET A 1 -11.90 -14.41 15.15
CA MET A 1 -11.66 -13.88 13.79
C MET A 1 -10.59 -14.67 13.02
N ALA A 2 -9.97 -15.68 13.63
CA ALA A 2 -9.17 -16.66 12.89
C ALA A 2 -10.08 -17.39 11.88
N GLY A 3 -9.60 -17.63 10.66
CA GLY A 3 -10.35 -18.31 9.60
C GLY A 3 -11.31 -17.44 8.78
N GLN A 4 -11.37 -16.13 9.00
CA GLN A 4 -12.26 -15.21 8.24
C GLN A 4 -11.94 -15.18 6.74
N LEU A 5 -10.70 -15.49 6.35
CA LEU A 5 -10.21 -15.59 4.97
C LEU A 5 -9.75 -17.01 4.62
N GLN A 6 -10.34 -18.00 5.29
CA GLN A 6 -10.00 -19.41 5.05
C GLN A 6 -10.20 -19.75 3.57
N ASP A 7 -9.23 -20.46 3.00
CA ASP A 7 -9.18 -20.89 1.60
C ASP A 7 -9.17 -19.75 0.55
N LYS A 8 -8.88 -18.51 0.98
CA LYS A 8 -8.69 -17.38 0.08
C LYS A 8 -7.23 -17.24 -0.32
N VAL A 9 -7.01 -16.72 -1.51
CA VAL A 9 -5.68 -16.41 -2.05
C VAL A 9 -5.56 -14.92 -2.30
N ALA A 10 -4.51 -14.30 -1.76
CA ALA A 10 -4.23 -12.88 -1.94
C ALA A 10 -2.94 -12.65 -2.73
N LEU A 11 -2.98 -11.79 -3.76
CA LEU A 11 -1.82 -11.25 -4.45
C LEU A 11 -1.52 -9.86 -3.92
N ILE A 12 -0.27 -9.61 -3.46
CA ILE A 12 0.15 -8.36 -2.82
C ILE A 12 1.42 -7.87 -3.49
N THR A 13 1.38 -6.67 -4.09
CA THR A 13 2.56 -6.04 -4.70
C THR A 13 3.29 -5.14 -3.69
N GLY A 14 4.62 -4.97 -3.85
CA GLY A 14 5.44 -4.19 -2.92
C GLY A 14 5.48 -4.81 -1.52
N ALA A 15 5.56 -6.15 -1.44
CA ALA A 15 5.48 -6.91 -0.20
C ALA A 15 6.82 -7.51 0.24
N GLY A 16 7.95 -6.99 -0.27
CA GLY A 16 9.28 -7.32 0.25
C GLY A 16 9.62 -6.60 1.56
N ARG A 17 8.85 -5.56 1.93
CA ARG A 17 9.08 -4.77 3.15
C ARG A 17 7.86 -3.95 3.58
N GLY A 18 7.91 -3.40 4.80
CA GLY A 18 6.98 -2.37 5.29
C GLY A 18 5.52 -2.79 5.31
N ILE A 19 4.64 -1.96 4.74
CA ILE A 19 3.19 -2.15 4.79
C ILE A 19 2.78 -3.47 4.13
N GLY A 20 3.38 -3.83 2.99
CA GLY A 20 3.04 -5.07 2.28
C GLY A 20 3.30 -6.33 3.09
N VAL A 21 4.40 -6.37 3.86
CA VAL A 21 4.71 -7.49 4.78
C VAL A 21 3.65 -7.59 5.89
N GLY A 22 3.29 -6.46 6.52
CA GLY A 22 2.27 -6.46 7.57
C GLY A 22 0.89 -6.88 7.05
N ILE A 23 0.54 -6.46 5.81
CA ILE A 23 -0.69 -6.93 5.15
C ILE A 23 -0.63 -8.45 4.95
N ALA A 24 0.46 -8.98 4.38
CA ALA A 24 0.63 -10.40 4.13
C ALA A 24 0.49 -11.22 5.42
N ASN A 25 1.19 -10.83 6.49
CA ASN A 25 1.11 -11.49 7.79
C ASN A 25 -0.32 -11.53 8.34
N VAL A 26 -1.04 -10.41 8.32
CA VAL A 26 -2.41 -10.37 8.83
C VAL A 26 -3.36 -11.22 7.99
N LEU A 27 -3.23 -11.21 6.64
CA LEU A 27 -4.07 -12.05 5.79
C LEU A 27 -3.84 -13.54 6.06
N VAL A 28 -2.58 -13.94 6.26
CA VAL A 28 -2.23 -15.32 6.65
C VAL A 28 -2.79 -15.67 8.04
N GLU A 29 -2.67 -14.80 9.04
CA GLU A 29 -3.30 -14.98 10.36
C GLU A 29 -4.82 -15.17 10.28
N ARG A 30 -5.46 -14.66 9.23
CA ARG A 30 -6.90 -14.81 8.96
C ARG A 30 -7.23 -16.05 8.12
N GLY A 31 -6.23 -16.80 7.70
CA GLY A 31 -6.38 -18.08 6.99
C GLY A 31 -6.15 -18.03 5.48
N ALA A 32 -5.73 -16.89 4.91
CA ALA A 32 -5.44 -16.78 3.50
C ALA A 32 -4.07 -17.38 3.14
N ALA A 33 -3.93 -17.92 1.94
CA ALA A 33 -2.65 -18.07 1.27
C ALA A 33 -2.27 -16.76 0.58
N VAL A 34 -0.98 -16.45 0.47
CA VAL A 34 -0.53 -15.18 -0.11
C VAL A 34 0.54 -15.38 -1.20
N ALA A 35 0.42 -14.62 -2.26
CA ALA A 35 1.46 -14.41 -3.26
C ALA A 35 2.01 -12.99 -3.07
N VAL A 36 3.25 -12.89 -2.62
CA VAL A 36 3.92 -11.63 -2.33
C VAL A 36 4.97 -11.32 -3.38
N CYS A 37 4.93 -10.12 -3.95
CA CYS A 37 5.92 -9.73 -4.94
C CYS A 37 6.46 -8.32 -4.69
N ASP A 38 7.68 -8.12 -5.16
CA ASP A 38 8.39 -6.84 -5.07
C ASP A 38 9.38 -6.74 -6.24
N LEU A 39 9.81 -5.53 -6.58
CA LEU A 39 10.91 -5.33 -7.53
C LEU A 39 12.20 -6.00 -7.00
N ASP A 40 12.39 -5.99 -5.67
CA ASP A 40 13.39 -6.78 -4.97
C ASP A 40 12.82 -8.20 -4.71
N GLY A 41 13.00 -9.08 -5.69
CA GLY A 41 12.52 -10.47 -5.61
C GLY A 41 13.12 -11.26 -4.44
N ALA A 42 14.35 -10.95 -4.00
CA ALA A 42 14.97 -11.60 -2.86
C ALA A 42 14.24 -11.21 -1.54
N ALA A 43 13.85 -9.95 -1.40
CA ALA A 43 13.07 -9.49 -0.26
C ALA A 43 11.66 -10.10 -0.25
N ALA A 44 11.00 -10.20 -1.42
CA ALA A 44 9.71 -10.85 -1.53
C ALA A 44 9.79 -12.34 -1.17
N GLN A 45 10.82 -13.05 -1.67
CA GLN A 45 11.06 -14.46 -1.32
C GLN A 45 11.31 -14.63 0.18
N ALA A 46 12.12 -13.78 0.79
CA ALA A 46 12.35 -13.83 2.24
C ALA A 46 11.06 -13.63 3.06
N THR A 47 10.15 -12.76 2.59
CA THR A 47 8.82 -12.61 3.19
C THR A 47 8.00 -13.89 3.08
N ALA A 48 7.96 -14.52 1.91
CA ALA A 48 7.25 -15.77 1.71
C ALA A 48 7.83 -16.92 2.56
N ASP A 49 9.16 -17.02 2.62
CA ASP A 49 9.84 -18.04 3.42
C ASP A 49 9.53 -17.89 4.92
N ALA A 50 9.56 -16.65 5.44
CA ALA A 50 9.19 -16.38 6.83
C ALA A 50 7.75 -16.78 7.15
N ILE A 51 6.81 -16.50 6.24
CA ILE A 51 5.41 -16.92 6.38
C ILE A 51 5.30 -18.45 6.38
N ASN A 52 5.98 -19.14 5.47
CA ASN A 52 5.97 -20.60 5.37
C ASN A 52 6.58 -21.26 6.60
N VAL A 53 7.68 -20.72 7.15
CA VAL A 53 8.29 -21.19 8.40
C VAL A 53 7.34 -21.02 9.59
N ALA A 54 6.53 -19.96 9.60
CA ALA A 54 5.50 -19.74 10.64
C ALA A 54 4.24 -20.62 10.46
N GLY A 55 4.21 -21.49 9.43
CA GLY A 55 3.09 -22.43 9.19
C GLY A 55 1.99 -21.84 8.28
N GLY A 56 2.20 -20.69 7.67
CA GLY A 56 1.34 -20.13 6.62
C GLY A 56 1.60 -20.78 5.25
N LYS A 57 0.94 -20.26 4.21
CA LYS A 57 1.17 -20.67 2.83
C LYS A 57 1.45 -19.44 1.98
N ALA A 58 2.67 -19.35 1.43
CA ALA A 58 3.09 -18.20 0.64
C ALA A 58 4.00 -18.59 -0.52
N ILE A 59 3.94 -17.83 -1.62
CA ILE A 59 4.94 -17.80 -2.69
C ILE A 59 5.49 -16.39 -2.81
N GLY A 60 6.77 -16.26 -3.20
CA GLY A 60 7.46 -14.99 -3.40
C GLY A 60 7.97 -14.85 -4.82
N GLY A 61 8.02 -13.62 -5.35
CA GLY A 61 8.55 -13.38 -6.70
C GLY A 61 9.02 -11.96 -6.97
N ALA A 62 9.91 -11.84 -7.96
CA ALA A 62 10.33 -10.55 -8.50
C ALA A 62 9.28 -10.05 -9.51
N VAL A 63 8.76 -8.83 -9.29
CA VAL A 63 7.79 -8.22 -10.21
C VAL A 63 8.08 -6.73 -10.32
N ASP A 64 8.22 -6.25 -11.54
CA ASP A 64 8.14 -4.84 -11.87
C ASP A 64 6.68 -4.51 -12.22
N VAL A 65 6.01 -3.76 -11.37
CA VAL A 65 4.60 -3.37 -11.58
C VAL A 65 4.42 -2.44 -12.78
N THR A 66 5.49 -1.83 -13.28
CA THR A 66 5.44 -0.99 -14.49
C THR A 66 5.44 -1.82 -15.78
N ASP A 67 5.76 -3.12 -15.68
CA ASP A 67 5.75 -4.09 -16.77
C ASP A 67 4.53 -5.03 -16.64
N PRO A 68 3.51 -4.91 -17.52
CA PRO A 68 2.35 -5.78 -17.50
C PRO A 68 2.69 -7.27 -17.65
N ASP A 69 3.65 -7.63 -18.50
CA ASP A 69 4.03 -9.03 -18.73
C ASP A 69 4.61 -9.67 -17.46
N SER A 70 5.35 -8.89 -16.66
CA SER A 70 5.87 -9.33 -15.36
C SER A 70 4.74 -9.65 -14.37
N LEU A 71 3.69 -8.82 -14.35
CA LEU A 71 2.51 -9.03 -13.50
C LEU A 71 1.66 -10.22 -13.98
N ASP A 72 1.40 -10.34 -15.28
CA ASP A 72 0.63 -11.44 -15.85
C ASP A 72 1.31 -12.78 -15.58
N HIS A 73 2.64 -12.84 -15.70
CA HIS A 73 3.41 -14.03 -15.38
C HIS A 73 3.23 -14.44 -13.90
N PHE A 74 3.38 -13.48 -12.98
CA PHE A 74 3.26 -13.76 -11.54
C PHE A 74 1.81 -14.07 -11.12
N ALA A 75 0.82 -13.44 -11.73
CA ALA A 75 -0.59 -13.78 -11.54
C ALA A 75 -0.88 -15.22 -12.01
N GLY A 76 -0.38 -15.61 -13.19
CA GLY A 76 -0.48 -16.97 -13.70
C GLY A 76 0.19 -18.01 -12.79
N GLN A 77 1.39 -17.69 -12.27
CA GLN A 77 2.06 -18.52 -11.27
C GLN A 77 1.22 -18.64 -9.99
N THR A 78 0.66 -17.54 -9.50
CA THR A 78 -0.21 -17.52 -8.30
C THR A 78 -1.41 -18.45 -8.48
N ILE A 79 -2.10 -18.36 -9.62
CA ILE A 79 -3.26 -19.20 -9.94
C ILE A 79 -2.84 -20.68 -9.98
N SER A 80 -1.71 -20.98 -10.60
CA SER A 80 -1.21 -22.36 -10.75
C SER A 80 -0.81 -23.00 -9.42
N GLU A 81 -0.12 -22.24 -8.53
CA GLU A 81 0.47 -22.81 -7.31
C GLU A 81 -0.46 -22.70 -6.09
N LEU A 82 -1.29 -21.65 -6.03
CA LEU A 82 -2.19 -21.41 -4.91
C LEU A 82 -3.67 -21.70 -5.22
N GLY A 83 -4.04 -21.87 -6.49
CA GLY A 83 -5.37 -22.30 -6.91
C GLY A 83 -6.31 -21.18 -7.33
N GLY A 84 -5.88 -19.91 -7.33
CA GLY A 84 -6.68 -18.78 -7.77
C GLY A 84 -6.18 -17.45 -7.18
N ILE A 85 -6.93 -16.38 -7.42
CA ILE A 85 -6.72 -15.06 -6.80
C ILE A 85 -8.09 -14.53 -6.39
N ASP A 86 -8.35 -14.49 -5.09
CA ASP A 86 -9.59 -13.95 -4.51
C ASP A 86 -9.44 -12.50 -4.06
N ILE A 87 -8.22 -12.11 -3.69
CA ILE A 87 -7.90 -10.79 -3.13
C ILE A 87 -6.70 -10.23 -3.90
N CYS A 88 -6.81 -8.98 -4.35
CA CYS A 88 -5.70 -8.25 -4.95
C CYS A 88 -5.41 -7.00 -4.12
N VAL A 89 -4.15 -6.81 -3.75
CA VAL A 89 -3.71 -5.65 -2.98
C VAL A 89 -2.60 -4.90 -3.74
N PRO A 90 -2.97 -3.94 -4.62
CA PRO A 90 -2.02 -3.02 -5.21
C PRO A 90 -1.41 -2.12 -4.12
N ASN A 91 -0.23 -2.49 -3.62
CA ASN A 91 0.46 -1.80 -2.52
C ASN A 91 1.79 -1.18 -2.96
N ALA A 92 2.42 -1.67 -4.03
CA ALA A 92 3.67 -1.11 -4.55
C ALA A 92 3.57 0.42 -4.72
N GLY A 93 4.61 1.14 -4.29
CA GLY A 93 4.62 2.58 -4.40
C GLY A 93 5.95 3.21 -3.99
N VAL A 94 6.23 4.33 -4.63
CA VAL A 94 7.42 5.16 -4.40
C VAL A 94 7.02 6.61 -4.14
N ILE A 95 7.92 7.40 -3.56
CA ILE A 95 7.68 8.81 -3.26
C ILE A 95 8.33 9.75 -4.29
N GLY A 96 9.34 9.26 -5.00
CA GLY A 96 10.12 10.00 -5.99
C GLY A 96 11.21 9.13 -6.58
N GLY A 97 12.03 9.71 -7.45
CA GLY A 97 13.17 9.08 -8.08
C GLY A 97 14.42 9.00 -7.20
N ARG A 98 15.52 8.59 -7.80
CA ARG A 98 16.81 8.46 -7.12
C ARG A 98 17.25 9.81 -6.52
N GLY A 99 17.72 9.77 -5.28
CA GLY A 99 18.19 10.97 -4.55
C GLY A 99 17.06 11.90 -4.10
N PHE A 100 15.81 11.46 -4.16
CA PHE A 100 14.66 12.24 -3.67
C PHE A 100 14.83 12.69 -2.21
N ASN A 101 15.37 11.82 -1.36
CA ASN A 101 15.54 12.09 0.07
C ASN A 101 16.58 13.20 0.36
N ASP A 102 17.46 13.49 -0.60
CA ASP A 102 18.55 14.48 -0.47
C ASP A 102 18.15 15.84 -1.06
N ARG A 103 16.86 16.01 -1.45
CA ARG A 103 16.34 17.22 -2.11
C ARG A 103 15.10 17.75 -1.39
N ILE A 104 14.94 19.06 -1.49
CA ILE A 104 13.75 19.76 -0.98
C ILE A 104 12.68 20.01 -2.07
N ASP A 105 13.08 19.90 -3.34
CA ASP A 105 12.24 20.09 -4.50
C ASP A 105 12.04 18.76 -5.26
N PHE A 106 10.94 18.66 -5.99
CA PHE A 106 10.69 17.56 -6.92
C PHE A 106 11.13 17.91 -8.35
N THR A 107 11.53 16.89 -9.10
CA THR A 107 11.96 17.01 -10.49
C THR A 107 10.94 16.38 -11.44
N LYS A 108 11.15 16.53 -12.76
CA LYS A 108 10.37 15.79 -13.75
C LYS A 108 10.50 14.28 -13.56
N GLU A 109 11.70 13.79 -13.23
CA GLU A 109 11.94 12.37 -12.97
C GLU A 109 11.11 11.85 -11.80
N ASP A 110 10.94 12.65 -10.73
CA ASP A 110 10.08 12.27 -9.60
C ASP A 110 8.60 12.11 -10.01
N TRP A 111 8.12 12.96 -10.93
CA TRP A 111 6.80 12.79 -11.51
C TRP A 111 6.71 11.52 -12.34
N ASP A 112 7.65 11.31 -13.25
CA ASP A 112 7.64 10.19 -14.19
C ASP A 112 7.66 8.86 -13.43
N ILE A 113 8.61 8.65 -12.51
CA ILE A 113 8.72 7.38 -11.76
C ILE A 113 7.56 7.18 -10.78
N THR A 114 7.11 8.26 -10.11
CA THR A 114 5.99 8.14 -9.17
C THR A 114 4.71 7.76 -9.89
N PHE A 115 4.43 8.34 -11.05
CA PHE A 115 3.24 7.99 -11.81
C PHE A 115 3.36 6.63 -12.49
N ALA A 116 4.54 6.26 -12.99
CA ALA A 116 4.76 4.93 -13.55
C ALA A 116 4.48 3.83 -12.50
N VAL A 117 4.98 3.98 -11.27
CA VAL A 117 4.78 2.97 -10.23
C VAL A 117 3.41 3.11 -9.55
N ASN A 118 3.08 4.29 -9.01
CA ASN A 118 1.91 4.45 -8.12
C ASN A 118 0.59 4.51 -8.88
N VAL A 119 0.59 4.88 -10.16
CA VAL A 119 -0.63 4.97 -10.97
C VAL A 119 -0.65 3.86 -12.00
N GLN A 120 0.31 3.83 -12.95
CA GLN A 120 0.31 2.81 -13.98
C GLN A 120 0.54 1.41 -13.39
N GLY A 121 1.50 1.24 -12.47
CA GLY A 121 1.74 -0.04 -11.81
C GLY A 121 0.55 -0.54 -10.99
N MET A 122 -0.22 0.37 -10.36
CA MET A 122 -1.47 0.03 -9.69
C MET A 122 -2.53 -0.46 -10.70
N THR A 123 -2.71 0.23 -11.82
CA THR A 123 -3.66 -0.20 -12.86
C THR A 123 -3.23 -1.53 -13.47
N ASN A 124 -1.97 -1.70 -13.83
CA ASN A 124 -1.43 -2.96 -14.34
C ASN A 124 -1.68 -4.13 -13.35
N THR A 125 -1.50 -3.88 -12.05
CA THR A 125 -1.76 -4.90 -11.01
C THR A 125 -3.23 -5.33 -10.99
N THR A 126 -4.17 -4.39 -11.13
CA THR A 126 -5.59 -4.74 -11.18
C THR A 126 -5.97 -5.40 -12.50
N ASP A 127 -5.38 -4.98 -13.61
CA ASP A 127 -5.63 -5.54 -14.94
C ASP A 127 -5.18 -7.01 -15.03
N ALA A 128 -4.06 -7.38 -14.41
CA ALA A 128 -3.55 -8.75 -14.38
C ALA A 128 -4.47 -9.74 -13.65
N VAL A 129 -5.42 -9.27 -12.81
CA VAL A 129 -6.29 -10.15 -12.02
C VAL A 129 -7.78 -10.02 -12.36
N LYS A 130 -8.21 -8.90 -12.95
CA LYS A 130 -9.64 -8.59 -13.07
C LYS A 130 -10.43 -9.57 -13.95
N GLU A 131 -9.85 -10.06 -15.04
CA GLU A 131 -10.55 -11.04 -15.89
C GLU A 131 -10.71 -12.38 -15.16
N HIS A 132 -9.69 -12.87 -14.45
CA HIS A 132 -9.81 -14.05 -13.60
C HIS A 132 -10.90 -13.90 -12.52
N MET A 133 -11.03 -12.71 -11.91
CA MET A 133 -12.09 -12.44 -10.93
C MET A 133 -13.47 -12.32 -11.59
N LYS A 134 -13.59 -11.73 -12.79
CA LYS A 134 -14.84 -11.64 -13.55
C LYS A 134 -15.37 -13.01 -13.93
N ASP A 135 -14.52 -13.89 -14.44
CA ASP A 135 -14.89 -15.27 -14.84
C ASP A 135 -15.44 -16.08 -13.65
N ARG A 136 -15.02 -15.73 -12.43
CA ARG A 136 -15.47 -16.37 -11.18
C ARG A 136 -16.64 -15.63 -10.50
N GLU A 137 -17.02 -14.47 -11.02
CA GLU A 137 -18.01 -13.55 -10.42
C GLU A 137 -17.73 -13.30 -8.92
N SER A 138 -16.45 -13.17 -8.55
CA SER A 138 -16.02 -13.02 -7.16
C SER A 138 -14.63 -12.42 -7.09
N GLY A 139 -14.47 -11.39 -6.25
CA GLY A 139 -13.15 -10.80 -5.99
C GLY A 139 -13.20 -9.65 -5.00
N LYS A 140 -12.05 -9.37 -4.40
CA LYS A 140 -11.83 -8.21 -3.53
C LYS A 140 -10.54 -7.50 -3.96
N ILE A 141 -10.65 -6.24 -4.31
CA ILE A 141 -9.49 -5.39 -4.64
C ILE A 141 -9.38 -4.31 -3.57
N VAL A 142 -8.23 -4.25 -2.89
CA VAL A 142 -7.98 -3.26 -1.84
C VAL A 142 -6.71 -2.47 -2.15
N ILE A 143 -6.89 -1.29 -2.71
CA ILE A 143 -5.81 -0.41 -3.16
C ILE A 143 -5.20 0.33 -1.97
N ILE A 144 -3.86 0.35 -1.85
CA ILE A 144 -3.18 1.11 -0.82
C ILE A 144 -2.90 2.53 -1.33
N ALA A 145 -3.80 3.43 -0.95
CA ALA A 145 -3.69 4.86 -1.22
C ALA A 145 -2.85 5.58 -0.15
N SER A 146 -3.30 6.72 0.34
CA SER A 146 -2.73 7.47 1.46
C SER A 146 -3.71 8.54 1.93
N HIS A 147 -3.68 8.90 3.20
CA HIS A 147 -4.38 10.10 3.67
C HIS A 147 -3.91 11.38 2.96
N GLY A 148 -2.65 11.37 2.47
CA GLY A 148 -2.10 12.48 1.70
C GLY A 148 -2.76 12.72 0.34
N GLY A 149 -3.44 11.70 -0.21
CA GLY A 149 -4.24 11.84 -1.43
C GLY A 149 -5.59 12.54 -1.22
N ARG A 150 -6.03 12.74 0.03
CA ARG A 150 -7.33 13.37 0.36
C ARG A 150 -7.21 14.86 0.66
N LYS A 151 -6.18 15.25 1.39
CA LYS A 151 -6.01 16.67 1.80
C LYS A 151 -4.61 17.15 1.43
N PRO A 152 -4.50 18.32 0.79
CA PRO A 152 -3.22 18.97 0.67
C PRO A 152 -2.68 19.21 2.09
N ARG A 153 -1.42 18.92 2.32
CA ARG A 153 -0.74 19.27 3.55
C ARG A 153 -0.53 20.78 3.56
N GLY A 154 -0.64 21.38 4.75
CA GLY A 154 -0.44 22.81 4.93
C GLY A 154 0.89 23.26 4.31
N VAL A 155 0.89 24.46 3.76
CA VAL A 155 2.08 25.12 3.25
C VAL A 155 3.00 25.28 4.45
N GLY A 156 4.10 24.53 4.49
CA GLY A 156 5.21 24.79 5.38
C GLY A 156 5.72 26.21 5.15
N ASP A 157 6.52 26.72 6.07
CA ASP A 157 7.09 28.10 6.03
C ASP A 157 7.51 28.51 4.62
N LYS A 158 7.16 29.75 4.27
CA LYS A 158 7.39 30.47 3.00
C LYS A 158 8.37 29.80 2.03
N GLY A 159 7.84 29.25 0.95
CA GLY A 159 8.64 28.92 -0.23
C GLY A 159 9.44 27.62 -0.16
N ARG A 160 9.28 26.80 0.84
CA ARG A 160 9.83 25.44 0.83
C ARG A 160 8.84 24.53 0.15
N GLY A 161 9.15 24.15 -1.09
CA GLY A 161 8.36 23.25 -1.89
C GLY A 161 8.07 21.97 -1.13
N ASN A 162 6.87 21.48 -1.25
CA ASN A 162 6.54 20.14 -0.76
C ASN A 162 6.99 19.14 -1.80
N ALA A 163 8.19 18.59 -1.65
CA ALA A 163 8.75 17.59 -2.57
C ALA A 163 7.84 16.37 -2.79
N GLN A 164 6.76 16.24 -2.01
CA GLN A 164 5.79 15.15 -2.12
C GLN A 164 4.67 15.39 -3.13
N HIS A 165 4.66 16.47 -3.92
CA HIS A 165 3.57 16.73 -4.87
C HIS A 165 3.29 15.55 -5.81
N PRO A 166 4.28 14.92 -6.49
CA PRO A 166 4.04 13.76 -7.33
C PRO A 166 3.35 12.63 -6.56
N TYR A 167 3.83 12.33 -5.36
CA TYR A 167 3.27 11.29 -4.52
C TYR A 167 1.82 11.60 -4.09
N LEU A 168 1.54 12.80 -3.59
CA LEU A 168 0.21 13.18 -3.11
C LEU A 168 -0.81 13.12 -4.25
N VAL A 169 -0.44 13.61 -5.45
CA VAL A 169 -1.31 13.56 -6.63
C VAL A 169 -1.52 12.11 -7.09
N SER A 170 -0.49 11.27 -7.08
CA SER A 170 -0.63 9.85 -7.43
C SER A 170 -1.56 9.09 -6.47
N LYS A 171 -1.54 9.44 -5.17
CA LYS A 171 -2.44 8.83 -4.18
C LYS A 171 -3.88 9.36 -4.26
N ALA A 172 -4.08 10.60 -4.72
CA ALA A 172 -5.40 11.08 -5.09
C ALA A 172 -5.94 10.36 -6.35
N ALA A 173 -5.09 10.10 -7.33
CA ALA A 173 -5.44 9.30 -8.51
C ALA A 173 -5.85 7.86 -8.10
N ALA A 174 -5.16 7.24 -7.15
CA ALA A 174 -5.52 5.92 -6.63
C ALA A 174 -6.92 5.89 -5.98
N ILE A 175 -7.29 6.93 -5.23
CA ILE A 175 -8.64 7.06 -4.66
C ILE A 175 -9.68 7.19 -5.78
N GLN A 176 -9.44 8.05 -6.76
CA GLN A 176 -10.39 8.23 -7.87
C GLN A 176 -10.51 6.94 -8.72
N TYR A 177 -9.39 6.26 -8.96
CA TYR A 177 -9.41 4.98 -9.68
C TYR A 177 -10.20 3.90 -8.94
N THR A 178 -10.13 3.87 -7.60
CA THR A 178 -10.96 2.98 -6.77
C THR A 178 -12.46 3.17 -7.04
N HIS A 179 -12.93 4.41 -7.15
CA HIS A 179 -14.33 4.71 -7.45
C HIS A 179 -14.73 4.21 -8.84
N LEU A 180 -13.91 4.48 -9.86
CA LEU A 180 -14.16 4.06 -11.23
C LEU A 180 -14.17 2.54 -11.37
N LEU A 181 -13.19 1.88 -10.79
CA LEU A 181 -13.06 0.42 -10.86
C LEU A 181 -14.17 -0.29 -10.08
N ALA A 182 -14.65 0.28 -8.97
CA ALA A 182 -15.82 -0.21 -8.25
C ALA A 182 -17.09 -0.18 -9.10
N MET A 183 -17.29 0.86 -9.90
CA MET A 183 -18.41 0.96 -10.84
C MET A 183 -18.27 -0.06 -11.99
N GLU A 184 -17.06 -0.25 -12.50
CA GLU A 184 -16.79 -1.20 -13.58
C GLU A 184 -17.05 -2.66 -13.15
N LEU A 185 -16.58 -3.03 -11.95
CA LEU A 185 -16.52 -4.42 -11.51
C LEU A 185 -17.66 -4.86 -10.60
N GLY A 186 -18.51 -3.93 -10.14
CA GLY A 186 -19.61 -4.23 -9.23
C GLY A 186 -20.61 -5.24 -9.81
N GLY A 187 -20.90 -5.18 -11.13
CA GLY A 187 -21.76 -6.13 -11.82
C GLY A 187 -21.25 -7.58 -11.85
N TYR A 188 -19.96 -7.80 -11.54
CA TYR A 188 -19.31 -9.10 -11.42
C TYR A 188 -19.13 -9.54 -9.96
N ASN A 189 -19.83 -8.92 -9.00
CA ASN A 189 -19.69 -9.22 -7.58
C ASN A 189 -18.26 -9.04 -7.05
N ILE A 190 -17.53 -8.05 -7.58
CA ILE A 190 -16.18 -7.69 -7.17
C ILE A 190 -16.24 -6.38 -6.40
N ASN A 191 -15.81 -6.39 -5.12
CA ASN A 191 -15.68 -5.17 -4.35
C ASN A 191 -14.31 -4.52 -4.56
N VAL A 192 -14.31 -3.21 -4.76
CA VAL A 192 -13.08 -2.43 -4.93
C VAL A 192 -13.07 -1.30 -3.91
N ASN A 193 -12.10 -1.30 -3.01
CA ASN A 193 -11.95 -0.28 -1.98
C ASN A 193 -10.49 0.19 -1.89
N ALA A 194 -10.27 1.32 -1.24
CA ALA A 194 -8.94 1.81 -0.89
C ALA A 194 -8.77 1.91 0.61
N VAL A 195 -7.55 1.68 1.07
CA VAL A 195 -7.10 2.04 2.42
C VAL A 195 -6.18 3.25 2.31
N CYS A 196 -6.37 4.23 3.17
CA CYS A 196 -5.58 5.46 3.26
C CYS A 196 -4.75 5.46 4.56
N PRO A 197 -3.53 4.89 4.55
CA PRO A 197 -2.65 4.89 5.72
C PRO A 197 -2.29 6.30 6.16
N GLY A 198 -2.00 6.43 7.45
CA GLY A 198 -1.42 7.63 8.05
C GLY A 198 0.10 7.62 8.01
N ARG A 199 0.71 7.88 9.17
CA ARG A 199 2.16 7.91 9.34
C ARG A 199 2.63 6.62 9.98
N LEU A 200 3.47 5.88 9.25
CA LEU A 200 4.13 4.68 9.72
C LEU A 200 5.64 4.90 9.69
N TRP A 201 6.36 4.37 10.66
CA TRP A 201 7.80 4.38 10.63
C TRP A 201 8.31 3.50 9.48
N THR A 202 8.91 4.14 8.50
CA THR A 202 9.45 3.53 7.29
C THR A 202 10.71 4.27 6.89
N ALA A 203 11.54 3.72 5.99
CA ALA A 203 12.70 4.42 5.46
C ALA A 203 12.34 5.81 4.88
N MET A 204 11.14 5.96 4.32
CA MET A 204 10.61 7.26 3.89
C MET A 204 10.48 8.26 5.04
N TRP A 205 9.94 7.82 6.19
CA TRP A 205 9.75 8.70 7.35
C TRP A 205 11.06 9.00 8.07
N GLU A 206 12.01 8.06 8.07
CA GLU A 206 13.36 8.31 8.57
C GLU A 206 14.05 9.44 7.79
N ALA A 207 13.98 9.40 6.46
CA ALA A 207 14.51 10.47 5.61
C ALA A 207 13.81 11.82 5.85
N ILE A 208 12.48 11.82 6.00
CA ILE A 208 11.72 13.02 6.34
C ILE A 208 12.14 13.57 7.71
N ALA A 209 12.33 12.72 8.71
CA ALA A 209 12.76 13.13 10.05
C ALA A 209 14.19 13.70 10.07
N LEU A 210 15.11 13.11 9.30
CA LEU A 210 16.45 13.65 9.12
C LEU A 210 16.41 15.07 8.52
N ASN A 211 15.63 15.29 7.49
CA ASN A 211 15.41 16.62 6.91
C ASN A 211 14.84 17.61 7.93
N HIS A 212 13.88 17.18 8.74
CA HIS A 212 13.33 18.04 9.80
C HIS A 212 14.38 18.38 10.86
N LYS A 213 15.27 17.45 11.19
CA LYS A 213 16.37 17.68 12.14
C LYS A 213 17.31 18.79 11.65
N GLU A 214 17.66 18.79 10.37
CA GLU A 214 18.53 19.80 9.77
C GLU A 214 17.89 21.20 9.73
N LEU A 215 16.56 21.24 9.57
CA LEU A 215 15.83 22.47 9.34
C LEU A 215 15.27 23.11 10.62
N ASN A 216 15.18 22.38 11.73
CA ASN A 216 14.58 22.86 12.97
C ASN A 216 15.54 22.66 14.15
N PRO A 217 16.11 23.75 14.73
CA PRO A 217 16.99 23.67 15.88
C PRO A 217 16.41 22.92 17.09
N ALA A 218 15.07 22.92 17.25
CA ALA A 218 14.42 22.19 18.34
C ALA A 218 14.62 20.67 18.25
N TYR A 219 14.97 20.15 17.08
CA TYR A 219 15.20 18.72 16.84
C TYR A 219 16.69 18.34 16.86
N ALA A 220 17.62 19.27 17.13
CA ALA A 220 19.06 19.05 17.02
C ALA A 220 19.57 17.84 17.82
N GLU A 221 19.05 17.62 19.03
CA GLU A 221 19.46 16.55 19.93
C GLU A 221 18.56 15.28 19.81
N MET A 222 17.49 15.32 19.03
CA MET A 222 16.58 14.20 18.89
C MET A 222 17.03 13.21 17.80
N THR A 223 16.76 11.94 18.03
CA THR A 223 16.89 10.92 16.98
C THR A 223 15.77 11.07 15.93
N PRO A 224 15.96 10.58 14.69
CA PRO A 224 14.90 10.61 13.67
C PRO A 224 13.58 9.97 14.13
N TYR A 225 13.65 8.89 14.91
CA TYR A 225 12.45 8.24 15.45
C TYR A 225 11.74 9.09 16.52
N GLU A 226 12.47 9.76 17.39
CA GLU A 226 11.89 10.69 18.38
C GLU A 226 11.20 11.89 17.70
N ILE A 227 11.76 12.41 16.62
CA ILE A 227 11.15 13.47 15.79
C ILE A 227 9.84 12.96 15.17
N PHE A 228 9.85 11.74 14.64
CA PHE A 228 8.65 11.10 14.08
C PHE A 228 7.54 10.97 15.14
N ILE A 229 7.87 10.48 16.33
CA ILE A 229 6.91 10.32 17.43
C ILE A 229 6.40 11.69 17.93
N ASP A 230 7.26 12.69 18.04
CA ASP A 230 6.85 14.06 18.40
C ASP A 230 5.83 14.61 17.40
N GLN A 231 6.09 14.45 16.11
CA GLN A 231 5.16 14.86 15.05
C GLN A 231 3.84 14.10 15.07
N ILE A 232 3.86 12.80 15.41
CA ILE A 232 2.64 12.02 15.59
C ILE A 232 1.80 12.60 16.71
N LYS A 233 2.40 12.83 17.89
CA LYS A 233 1.71 13.39 19.06
C LYS A 233 1.12 14.77 18.78
N ALA A 234 1.83 15.59 17.99
CA ALA A 234 1.37 16.93 17.65
C ALA A 234 0.24 16.97 16.62
N THR A 235 0.08 15.93 15.76
CA THR A 235 -0.79 16.01 14.58
C THR A 235 -1.82 14.90 14.46
N MET A 236 -1.72 13.83 15.25
CA MET A 236 -2.64 12.70 15.20
C MET A 236 -3.45 12.61 16.51
N PRO A 237 -4.78 12.68 16.46
CA PRO A 237 -5.63 12.59 17.66
C PRO A 237 -5.37 11.36 18.53
N LEU A 238 -5.07 10.19 17.94
CA LEU A 238 -4.73 9.01 18.72
C LEU A 238 -3.32 9.06 19.33
N GLY A 239 -2.46 9.98 18.92
CA GLY A 239 -1.14 10.27 19.49
C GLY A 239 -0.17 9.09 19.54
N ARG A 240 -0.40 8.05 18.75
CA ARG A 240 0.44 6.85 18.71
C ARG A 240 0.78 6.45 17.29
N GLU A 241 1.91 5.78 17.16
CA GLU A 241 2.36 5.19 15.91
C GLU A 241 1.37 4.16 15.37
N GLN A 242 1.25 4.10 14.05
CA GLN A 242 0.58 3.02 13.33
C GLN A 242 1.59 1.97 12.93
N THR A 243 1.16 0.71 12.91
CA THR A 243 1.95 -0.41 12.42
C THR A 243 1.47 -0.89 11.04
N PRO A 244 2.29 -1.60 10.28
CA PRO A 244 1.86 -2.25 9.05
C PRO A 244 0.67 -3.19 9.25
N GLU A 245 0.58 -3.86 10.40
CA GLU A 245 -0.52 -4.75 10.75
C GLU A 245 -1.84 -4.01 10.96
N ASP A 246 -1.83 -2.74 11.40
CA ASP A 246 -3.05 -1.95 11.50
C ASP A 246 -3.67 -1.71 10.12
N ILE A 247 -2.83 -1.53 9.11
CA ILE A 247 -3.27 -1.47 7.71
C ILE A 247 -3.77 -2.85 7.26
N GLY A 248 -3.02 -3.91 7.55
CA GLY A 248 -3.40 -5.30 7.24
C GLY A 248 -4.76 -5.69 7.82
N LYS A 249 -5.09 -5.26 9.04
CA LYS A 249 -6.40 -5.52 9.68
C LYS A 249 -7.55 -4.88 8.90
N CYS A 250 -7.38 -3.67 8.39
CA CYS A 250 -8.38 -3.03 7.54
C CYS A 250 -8.50 -3.73 6.18
N VAL A 251 -7.38 -4.11 5.56
CA VAL A 251 -7.38 -4.89 4.32
C VAL A 251 -8.09 -6.22 4.53
N ALA A 252 -7.81 -6.95 5.62
CA ALA A 252 -8.47 -8.22 5.93
C ALA A 252 -9.98 -8.06 6.11
N PHE A 253 -10.44 -7.00 6.80
CA PHE A 253 -11.86 -6.69 6.93
C PHE A 253 -12.51 -6.43 5.56
N LEU A 254 -11.93 -5.56 4.74
CA LEU A 254 -12.46 -5.23 3.41
C LEU A 254 -12.43 -6.43 2.44
N SER A 255 -11.57 -7.40 2.70
CA SER A 255 -11.45 -8.65 1.92
C SER A 255 -12.39 -9.75 2.40
N SER A 256 -13.06 -9.56 3.51
CA SER A 256 -13.94 -10.56 4.12
C SER A 256 -15.39 -10.45 3.66
N GLY A 257 -16.21 -11.43 4.03
CA GLY A 257 -17.66 -11.41 3.84
C GLY A 257 -18.36 -10.31 4.64
N ASP A 258 -17.76 -9.83 5.76
CA ASP A 258 -18.34 -8.76 6.58
C ASP A 258 -18.36 -7.40 5.84
N ALA A 259 -17.58 -7.27 4.77
CA ALA A 259 -17.53 -6.08 3.91
C ALA A 259 -18.22 -6.30 2.54
N ALA A 260 -19.17 -7.24 2.42
CA ALA A 260 -19.81 -7.57 1.15
C ALA A 260 -20.51 -6.36 0.50
N GLU A 261 -21.12 -5.49 1.31
CA GLU A 261 -21.82 -4.28 0.84
C GLU A 261 -20.92 -3.02 0.82
N ILE A 262 -19.60 -3.18 0.99
CA ILE A 262 -18.67 -2.05 0.97
C ILE A 262 -17.87 -2.09 -0.34
N THR A 263 -18.14 -1.14 -1.23
CA THR A 263 -17.39 -0.95 -2.47
C THR A 263 -17.27 0.53 -2.81
N GLY A 264 -16.24 0.93 -3.53
CA GLY A 264 -15.98 2.31 -3.90
C GLY A 264 -15.61 3.20 -2.72
N GLN A 265 -15.19 2.63 -1.58
CA GLN A 265 -14.82 3.43 -0.41
C GLN A 265 -13.31 3.59 -0.29
N ALA A 266 -12.89 4.75 0.21
CA ALA A 266 -11.51 4.99 0.58
C ALA A 266 -11.44 5.23 2.10
N ILE A 267 -10.99 4.24 2.87
CA ILE A 267 -11.07 4.23 4.32
C ILE A 267 -9.79 4.76 4.95
N ASN A 268 -9.93 5.76 5.80
CA ASN A 268 -8.81 6.30 6.56
C ASN A 268 -8.40 5.36 7.70
N VAL A 269 -7.17 4.85 7.64
CA VAL A 269 -6.49 4.20 8.76
C VAL A 269 -5.29 5.07 9.09
N ASN A 270 -5.51 6.15 9.85
CA ASN A 270 -4.54 7.24 9.96
C ASN A 270 -4.48 7.90 11.36
N GLY A 271 -5.06 7.26 12.38
CA GLY A 271 -5.08 7.78 13.74
C GLY A 271 -5.80 9.11 13.92
N GLY A 272 -6.68 9.49 12.97
CA GLY A 272 -7.38 10.77 12.97
C GLY A 272 -6.58 11.94 12.35
N ALA A 273 -5.48 11.67 11.65
CA ALA A 273 -4.66 12.72 11.02
C ALA A 273 -5.38 13.45 9.87
N ALA A 274 -6.38 12.82 9.28
CA ALA A 274 -7.26 13.44 8.29
C ALA A 274 -8.67 12.85 8.40
N PHE A 275 -9.65 13.70 8.17
CA PHE A 275 -11.07 13.36 8.06
C PHE A 275 -11.54 13.64 6.64
N ASP A 276 -12.65 13.01 6.25
CA ASP A 276 -13.30 13.26 4.95
C ASP A 276 -14.16 14.50 4.97
#